data_ca032e49974caac5ae5a05b3ad998437
#
_entry.id   ca032e49974caac5ae5a05b3ad998437
#
_cell.length_a   1.000
_cell.length_b   1.000
_cell.length_c   1.000
_cell.angle_alpha   90.00
_cell.angle_beta   90.00
_cell.angle_gamma   90.00
#
_symmetry.space_group_name_H-M   'P 1'
#
loop_
_entity.id
_entity.type
_entity.pdbx_description
1 polymer ?
#
loop_
_entity_poly.entity_id
_entity_poly.type
_entity_poly.pdbx_seq_one_letter_code
_entity_poly.pdbx_strand_id
1 'polypeptide(L)'
;MFSLDDIDEDDPANYNKIFYKEKYVLKTSKDGKKQLNDRLIVSYSIKYKHFMQRKRENDLNKARRLIEAKNNKKISFKTSSDVRKYIGCEHTTDDGKKAANSTYFIDESAIIEDSRFDGFYAVSTSIDKNEMPVAKIIEVNRGRWEIEESFMLMKSELKSRPVYVRREERIKAHFTVCFLALLVFRILEKKVNTLSSELITAPELIKTLRNMTLTRFDKKKGFYTGAFTRTNITEAIHAFAGFRLDCALLTESDLKDMIKLTKKP
;
A
#
# COMPACT_ATOMS: atom_id res chain seq x y z
N MET A 1 -19.77 25.10 13.42
CA MET A 1 -18.77 24.16 13.97
C MET A 1 -19.48 22.81 14.05
N PHE A 2 -19.19 21.80 13.21
CA PHE A 2 -19.92 20.54 13.29
C PHE A 2 -19.52 19.75 14.55
N SER A 3 -20.49 19.12 15.23
CA SER A 3 -20.27 18.04 16.19
C SER A 3 -20.33 16.70 15.48
N LEU A 4 -19.81 15.63 16.09
CA LEU A 4 -20.06 14.27 15.57
C LEU A 4 -21.55 13.93 15.67
N ASP A 5 -22.24 14.48 16.66
CA ASP A 5 -23.66 14.30 16.86
C ASP A 5 -24.52 14.90 15.73
N ASP A 6 -23.94 15.84 14.95
CA ASP A 6 -24.60 16.45 13.78
C ASP A 6 -24.44 15.60 12.50
N ILE A 7 -23.66 14.47 12.55
CA ILE A 7 -23.42 13.62 11.39
C ILE A 7 -24.32 12.40 11.46
N ASP A 8 -25.32 12.37 10.58
CA ASP A 8 -26.11 11.15 10.36
C ASP A 8 -25.24 10.11 9.63
N GLU A 9 -24.84 9.07 10.37
CA GLU A 9 -23.99 8.00 9.85
C GLU A 9 -24.75 7.01 8.96
N ASP A 10 -26.08 6.95 9.07
CA ASP A 10 -26.94 6.06 8.30
C ASP A 10 -27.33 6.68 6.94
N ASP A 11 -27.13 7.99 6.75
CA ASP A 11 -27.36 8.65 5.47
C ASP A 11 -26.30 8.21 4.42
N PRO A 12 -26.72 7.52 3.33
CA PRO A 12 -25.82 7.11 2.25
C PRO A 12 -25.04 8.27 1.61
N ALA A 13 -25.61 9.49 1.63
CA ALA A 13 -24.95 10.68 1.11
C ALA A 13 -23.72 11.09 1.94
N ASN A 14 -23.66 10.70 3.21
CA ASN A 14 -22.55 11.01 4.11
C ASN A 14 -21.42 9.96 4.06
N TYR A 15 -21.68 8.77 3.52
CA TYR A 15 -20.73 7.65 3.52
C TYR A 15 -19.37 7.98 2.88
N ASN A 16 -19.38 8.73 1.77
CA ASN A 16 -18.17 9.10 1.05
C ASN A 16 -17.66 10.51 1.41
N LYS A 17 -18.40 11.26 2.23
CA LYS A 17 -17.99 12.60 2.68
C LYS A 17 -16.84 12.51 3.68
N ILE A 18 -16.04 13.59 3.70
CA ILE A 18 -15.04 13.83 4.72
C ILE A 18 -15.41 15.10 5.45
N PHE A 19 -15.66 14.92 6.71
CA PHE A 19 -15.85 16.02 7.64
C PHE A 19 -14.50 16.39 8.24
N TYR A 20 -14.21 17.68 8.46
CA TYR A 20 -12.93 18.08 9.03
C TYR A 20 -13.07 19.30 9.93
N LYS A 21 -12.16 19.40 10.88
CA LYS A 21 -11.89 20.59 11.69
C LYS A 21 -10.40 20.91 11.61
N GLU A 22 -10.08 22.19 11.70
CA GLU A 22 -8.71 22.66 11.77
C GLU A 22 -8.45 23.52 12.99
N LYS A 23 -7.24 23.43 13.51
CA LYS A 23 -6.76 24.24 14.63
C LYS A 23 -5.27 24.48 14.48
N TYR A 24 -4.81 25.69 14.79
CA TYR A 24 -3.38 25.95 14.94
C TYR A 24 -2.90 25.48 16.32
N VAL A 25 -1.78 24.76 16.33
CA VAL A 25 -1.17 24.18 17.53
C VAL A 25 0.28 24.62 17.59
N LEU A 26 0.64 25.32 18.66
CA LEU A 26 2.02 25.65 18.95
C LEU A 26 2.78 24.41 19.39
N LYS A 27 3.75 24.00 18.60
CA LYS A 27 4.69 22.92 18.96
C LYS A 27 6.02 23.55 19.34
N THR A 28 6.51 23.20 20.52
CA THR A 28 7.84 23.58 20.96
C THR A 28 8.82 22.45 20.68
N SER A 29 10.00 22.78 20.15
CA SER A 29 11.04 21.77 19.91
C SER A 29 11.48 21.17 21.26
N LYS A 30 12.02 19.93 21.23
CA LYS A 30 12.52 19.24 22.44
C LYS A 30 13.54 20.09 23.23
N ASP A 31 14.28 20.93 22.53
CA ASP A 31 15.30 21.82 23.13
C ASP A 31 14.71 23.16 23.61
N GLY A 32 13.39 23.38 23.53
CA GLY A 32 12.71 24.60 23.95
C GLY A 32 12.98 25.85 23.11
N LYS A 33 13.92 25.77 22.12
CA LYS A 33 14.44 26.93 21.41
C LYS A 33 13.65 27.35 20.16
N LYS A 34 12.84 26.46 19.62
CA LYS A 34 12.03 26.73 18.41
C LYS A 34 10.57 26.46 18.68
N GLN A 35 9.75 27.43 18.36
CA GLN A 35 8.29 27.29 18.35
C GLN A 35 7.84 27.21 16.89
N LEU A 36 7.02 26.22 16.57
CA LEU A 36 6.41 26.02 15.27
C LEU A 36 4.89 26.09 15.44
N ASN A 37 4.26 26.95 14.66
CA ASN A 37 2.81 27.03 14.63
C ASN A 37 2.29 26.10 13.55
N ASP A 38 1.98 24.86 13.93
CA ASP A 38 1.47 23.85 13.03
C ASP A 38 -0.05 23.95 12.91
N ARG A 39 -0.53 23.82 11.69
CA ARG A 39 -1.95 23.66 11.37
C ARG A 39 -2.32 22.19 11.48
N LEU A 40 -3.09 21.84 12.52
CA LEU A 40 -3.62 20.51 12.74
C LEU A 40 -5.00 20.40 12.08
N ILE A 41 -5.14 19.46 11.16
CA ILE A 41 -6.38 19.14 10.47
C ILE A 41 -6.81 17.75 10.94
N VAL A 42 -7.97 17.68 11.57
CA VAL A 42 -8.57 16.40 11.97
C VAL A 42 -9.77 16.15 11.07
N SER A 43 -9.76 15.04 10.37
CA SER A 43 -10.84 14.60 9.49
C SER A 43 -11.55 13.37 10.04
N TYR A 44 -12.83 13.25 9.74
CA TYR A 44 -13.68 12.11 10.06
C TYR A 44 -14.35 11.58 8.78
N SER A 45 -14.43 10.26 8.64
CA SER A 45 -15.08 9.58 7.52
C SER A 45 -15.72 8.29 7.97
N ILE A 46 -17.02 8.12 7.67
CA ILE A 46 -17.80 6.91 7.96
C ILE A 46 -17.18 5.69 7.26
N LYS A 47 -16.79 5.85 5.99
CA LYS A 47 -16.10 4.80 5.23
C LYS A 47 -14.81 4.33 5.93
N TYR A 48 -14.03 5.26 6.48
CA TYR A 48 -12.80 4.93 7.20
C TYR A 48 -13.09 4.30 8.56
N LYS A 49 -14.15 4.73 9.27
CA LYS A 49 -14.66 4.08 10.48
C LYS A 49 -14.95 2.60 10.24
N HIS A 50 -15.76 2.29 9.23
CA HIS A 50 -16.09 0.92 8.87
C HIS A 50 -14.87 0.08 8.45
N PHE A 51 -13.90 0.71 7.80
CA PHE A 51 -12.63 0.04 7.47
C PHE A 51 -11.85 -0.32 8.75
N MET A 52 -11.75 0.60 9.72
CA MET A 52 -11.05 0.36 10.98
C MET A 52 -11.73 -0.72 11.81
N GLN A 53 -13.06 -0.70 11.87
CA GLN A 53 -13.86 -1.73 12.57
C GLN A 53 -13.62 -3.12 11.98
N ARG A 54 -13.71 -3.27 10.66
CA ARG A 54 -13.43 -4.56 9.97
C ARG A 54 -12.00 -5.02 10.18
N LYS A 55 -11.05 -4.10 10.14
CA LYS A 55 -9.65 -4.42 10.41
C LYS A 55 -9.46 -4.93 11.84
N ARG A 56 -10.06 -4.26 12.82
CA ARG A 56 -10.03 -4.65 14.23
C ARG A 56 -10.65 -6.03 14.43
N GLU A 57 -11.80 -6.29 13.83
CA GLU A 57 -12.44 -7.60 13.91
C GLU A 57 -11.55 -8.73 13.38
N ASN A 58 -10.91 -8.51 12.23
CA ASN A 58 -9.94 -9.46 11.69
C ASN A 58 -8.74 -9.66 12.62
N ASP A 59 -8.27 -8.61 13.27
CA ASP A 59 -7.14 -8.69 14.20
C ASP A 59 -7.55 -9.35 15.52
N LEU A 60 -8.77 -9.14 16.00
CA LEU A 60 -9.34 -9.85 17.14
C LEU A 60 -9.50 -11.35 16.86
N ASN A 61 -9.94 -11.73 15.66
CA ASN A 61 -10.03 -13.13 15.26
C ASN A 61 -8.65 -13.80 15.23
N LYS A 62 -7.60 -13.10 14.80
CA LYS A 62 -6.22 -13.59 14.91
C LYS A 62 -5.76 -13.69 16.36
N ALA A 63 -6.10 -12.71 17.21
CA ALA A 63 -5.77 -12.72 18.63
C ALA A 63 -6.40 -13.94 19.34
N ARG A 64 -7.69 -14.22 19.09
CA ARG A 64 -8.38 -15.41 19.62
C ARG A 64 -7.67 -16.71 19.21
N ARG A 65 -7.34 -16.86 17.93
CA ARG A 65 -6.56 -18.02 17.43
C ARG A 65 -5.20 -18.15 18.09
N LEU A 66 -4.52 -17.04 18.38
CA LEU A 66 -3.25 -17.05 19.10
C LEU A 66 -3.40 -17.52 20.55
N ILE A 67 -4.48 -17.16 21.22
CA ILE A 67 -4.78 -17.63 22.58
C ILE A 67 -5.12 -19.12 22.56
N GLU A 68 -5.98 -19.57 21.65
CA GLU A 68 -6.40 -20.97 21.50
C GLU A 68 -5.22 -21.91 21.12
N ALA A 69 -4.34 -21.45 20.23
CA ALA A 69 -3.19 -22.26 19.78
C ALA A 69 -2.12 -22.51 20.86
N LYS A 70 -2.20 -21.83 22.02
CA LYS A 70 -1.14 -21.87 23.04
C LYS A 70 -1.53 -22.63 24.29
N ASN A 71 -1.28 -23.92 24.24
CA ASN A 71 -1.01 -24.72 25.43
C ASN A 71 0.35 -24.30 26.02
N ASN A 72 0.34 -23.48 27.10
CA ASN A 72 1.48 -23.20 28.01
C ASN A 72 2.76 -22.53 27.49
N LYS A 73 2.79 -21.86 26.32
CA LYS A 73 3.97 -21.06 25.91
C LYS A 73 3.73 -19.56 26.06
N LYS A 74 4.69 -18.79 26.61
CA LYS A 74 4.61 -17.34 26.78
C LYS A 74 4.39 -16.61 25.45
N ILE A 75 3.41 -15.71 25.39
CA ILE A 75 3.22 -14.80 24.26
C ILE A 75 4.20 -13.65 24.41
N SER A 76 5.12 -13.47 23.46
CA SER A 76 6.05 -12.34 23.45
C SER A 76 5.33 -11.12 22.84
N PHE A 77 5.20 -10.04 23.59
CA PHE A 77 4.64 -8.77 23.13
C PHE A 77 5.73 -7.94 22.44
N LYS A 78 5.55 -7.60 21.16
CA LYS A 78 6.62 -6.91 20.44
C LYS A 78 6.35 -5.47 20.06
N THR A 79 5.13 -5.04 19.77
CA THR A 79 4.84 -3.65 19.37
C THR A 79 3.35 -3.30 19.50
N SER A 80 3.04 -2.01 19.65
CA SER A 80 1.67 -1.48 19.70
C SER A 80 0.84 -1.66 18.42
N SER A 81 1.48 -2.00 17.29
CA SER A 81 0.82 -2.28 16.01
C SER A 81 0.52 -3.77 15.80
N ASP A 82 0.91 -4.63 16.75
CA ASP A 82 0.69 -6.07 16.68
C ASP A 82 -0.72 -6.44 17.20
N VAL A 83 -1.29 -7.51 16.64
CA VAL A 83 -2.54 -8.15 17.08
C VAL A 83 -2.55 -8.43 18.59
N ARG A 84 -1.38 -8.64 19.17
CA ARG A 84 -1.14 -8.89 20.59
C ARG A 84 -1.51 -7.74 21.52
N LYS A 85 -1.73 -6.52 21.01
CA LYS A 85 -2.20 -5.37 21.79
C LYS A 85 -3.57 -5.63 22.43
N TYR A 86 -4.37 -6.54 21.86
CA TYR A 86 -5.67 -6.95 22.36
C TYR A 86 -5.62 -8.16 23.29
N ILE A 87 -4.43 -8.66 23.65
CA ILE A 87 -4.28 -9.84 24.49
C ILE A 87 -3.80 -9.38 25.86
N GLY A 88 -4.66 -9.52 26.87
CA GLY A 88 -4.31 -9.39 28.28
C GLY A 88 -3.66 -10.67 28.80
N CYS A 89 -2.88 -10.52 29.86
CA CYS A 89 -2.21 -11.62 30.52
C CYS A 89 -2.34 -11.45 32.05
N GLU A 90 -2.89 -12.43 32.71
CA GLU A 90 -2.91 -12.51 34.17
C GLU A 90 -1.93 -13.58 34.65
N HIS A 91 -1.18 -13.24 35.68
CA HIS A 91 -0.25 -14.14 36.34
C HIS A 91 -0.85 -14.55 37.69
N THR A 92 -1.24 -15.80 37.80
CA THR A 92 -1.70 -16.36 39.09
C THR A 92 -0.55 -17.03 39.82
N THR A 93 -0.33 -16.62 41.09
CA THR A 93 0.62 -17.28 41.99
C THR A 93 -0.14 -17.94 43.13
N ASP A 94 0.04 -19.25 43.26
CA ASP A 94 -0.24 -19.92 44.52
C ASP A 94 0.98 -19.63 45.41
N ASP A 95 0.78 -19.00 46.58
CA ASP A 95 1.77 -18.77 47.63
C ASP A 95 2.96 -17.84 47.35
N GLY A 96 2.79 -16.71 46.65
CA GLY A 96 3.80 -15.65 46.58
C GLY A 96 5.10 -16.02 45.83
N LYS A 97 5.16 -17.17 45.15
CA LYS A 97 6.25 -17.60 44.28
C LYS A 97 6.00 -17.17 42.83
N LYS A 98 7.07 -17.08 42.03
CA LYS A 98 6.98 -16.68 40.60
C LYS A 98 5.86 -17.43 39.91
N ALA A 99 4.93 -16.71 39.26
CA ALA A 99 3.77 -17.26 38.58
C ALA A 99 4.18 -18.37 37.61
N ALA A 100 3.75 -19.60 37.89
CA ALA A 100 3.96 -20.74 37.03
C ALA A 100 2.97 -20.75 35.84
N ASN A 101 1.78 -20.19 36.05
CA ASN A 101 0.71 -20.18 35.08
C ASN A 101 0.37 -18.76 34.64
N SER A 102 0.27 -18.54 33.32
CA SER A 102 -0.17 -17.27 32.72
C SER A 102 -1.45 -17.56 31.94
N THR A 103 -2.54 -16.90 32.31
CA THR A 103 -3.81 -16.97 31.59
C THR A 103 -3.91 -15.80 30.63
N TYR A 104 -4.19 -16.08 29.38
CA TYR A 104 -4.35 -15.07 28.33
C TYR A 104 -5.83 -14.88 28.00
N PHE A 105 -6.26 -13.64 27.84
CA PHE A 105 -7.63 -13.28 27.49
C PHE A 105 -7.67 -12.10 26.53
N ILE A 106 -8.84 -11.83 25.93
CA ILE A 106 -9.04 -10.63 25.13
C ILE A 106 -9.28 -9.45 26.07
N ASP A 107 -8.47 -8.41 25.92
CA ASP A 107 -8.57 -7.18 26.71
C ASP A 107 -9.62 -6.24 26.10
N GLU A 108 -10.81 -6.25 26.69
CA GLU A 108 -11.93 -5.40 26.27
C GLU A 108 -11.61 -3.90 26.45
N SER A 109 -10.80 -3.53 27.43
CA SER A 109 -10.40 -2.13 27.64
C SER A 109 -9.54 -1.61 26.51
N ALA A 110 -8.63 -2.42 26.00
CA ALA A 110 -7.81 -2.11 24.83
C ALA A 110 -8.66 -1.96 23.56
N ILE A 111 -9.74 -2.76 23.42
CA ILE A 111 -10.68 -2.65 22.29
C ILE A 111 -11.43 -1.31 22.37
N ILE A 112 -11.96 -0.97 23.54
CA ILE A 112 -12.70 0.29 23.74
C ILE A 112 -11.81 1.48 23.46
N GLU A 113 -10.58 1.50 23.95
CA GLU A 113 -9.64 2.59 23.73
C GLU A 113 -9.26 2.74 22.25
N ASP A 114 -8.98 1.65 21.56
CA ASP A 114 -8.67 1.67 20.14
C ASP A 114 -9.86 2.13 19.30
N SER A 115 -11.09 1.80 19.70
CA SER A 115 -12.33 2.17 18.99
C SER A 115 -12.66 3.67 19.06
N ARG A 116 -12.18 4.39 20.07
CA ARG A 116 -12.48 5.82 20.28
C ARG A 116 -12.10 6.70 19.10
N PHE A 117 -11.13 6.27 18.31
CA PHE A 117 -10.60 7.03 17.18
C PHE A 117 -11.04 6.48 15.82
N ASP A 118 -12.05 5.59 15.80
CA ASP A 118 -12.58 5.05 14.55
C ASP A 118 -13.12 6.16 13.65
N GLY A 119 -12.69 6.11 12.39
CA GLY A 119 -13.07 7.11 11.40
C GLY A 119 -12.24 8.39 11.43
N PHE A 120 -11.44 8.62 12.47
CA PHE A 120 -10.60 9.82 12.57
C PHE A 120 -9.26 9.64 11.89
N TYR A 121 -8.82 10.71 11.23
CA TYR A 121 -7.49 10.85 10.68
C TYR A 121 -6.98 12.28 10.89
N ALA A 122 -5.74 12.43 11.29
CA ALA A 122 -5.17 13.74 11.57
C ALA A 122 -3.92 14.00 10.71
N VAL A 123 -3.82 15.21 10.18
CA VAL A 123 -2.67 15.72 9.43
C VAL A 123 -2.18 16.99 10.10
N SER A 124 -0.87 17.08 10.34
CA SER A 124 -0.22 18.31 10.79
C SER A 124 0.64 18.86 9.66
N THR A 125 0.50 20.14 9.36
CA THR A 125 1.23 20.80 8.28
C THR A 125 1.68 22.21 8.71
N SER A 126 2.82 22.64 8.17
CA SER A 126 3.31 24.02 8.29
C SER A 126 2.76 24.97 7.22
N ILE A 127 2.02 24.43 6.24
CA ILE A 127 1.45 25.22 5.15
C ILE A 127 0.27 26.03 5.67
N ASP A 128 0.29 27.35 5.45
CA ASP A 128 -0.77 28.25 5.88
C ASP A 128 -2.06 28.01 5.07
N LYS A 129 -3.20 28.36 5.69
CA LYS A 129 -4.52 28.21 5.04
C LYS A 129 -4.69 29.05 3.77
N ASN A 130 -3.97 30.18 3.68
CA ASN A 130 -4.00 31.06 2.51
C ASN A 130 -3.20 30.48 1.33
N GLU A 131 -2.19 29.63 1.60
CA GLU A 131 -1.39 28.95 0.59
C GLU A 131 -2.12 27.69 0.06
N MET A 132 -2.76 26.93 0.97
CA MET A 132 -3.41 25.68 0.57
C MET A 132 -4.66 25.41 1.40
N PRO A 133 -5.85 25.25 0.78
CA PRO A 133 -7.10 24.90 1.46
C PRO A 133 -7.04 23.48 2.02
N VAL A 134 -7.84 23.20 3.08
CA VAL A 134 -7.90 21.89 3.76
C VAL A 134 -8.19 20.75 2.80
N ALA A 135 -9.14 20.93 1.89
CA ALA A 135 -9.51 19.91 0.90
C ALA A 135 -8.30 19.44 0.08
N LYS A 136 -7.45 20.38 -0.35
CA LYS A 136 -6.23 20.06 -1.11
C LYS A 136 -5.17 19.36 -0.27
N ILE A 137 -5.03 19.73 1.01
CA ILE A 137 -4.12 19.02 1.93
C ILE A 137 -4.57 17.58 2.13
N ILE A 138 -5.87 17.36 2.32
CA ILE A 138 -6.44 16.01 2.46
C ILE A 138 -6.23 15.19 1.17
N GLU A 139 -6.45 15.80 0.00
CA GLU A 139 -6.23 15.17 -1.31
C GLU A 139 -4.77 14.75 -1.50
N VAL A 140 -3.83 15.67 -1.28
CA VAL A 140 -2.38 15.39 -1.38
C VAL A 140 -1.95 14.29 -0.41
N ASN A 141 -2.43 14.36 0.84
CA ASN A 141 -2.10 13.33 1.83
C ASN A 141 -2.69 11.96 1.47
N ARG A 142 -3.86 11.91 0.82
CA ARG A 142 -4.43 10.66 0.30
C ARG A 142 -3.59 10.06 -0.82
N GLY A 143 -2.98 10.87 -1.69
CA GLY A 143 -2.08 10.42 -2.74
C GLY A 143 -0.74 9.84 -2.23
N ARG A 144 -0.47 9.92 -0.92
CA ARG A 144 0.78 9.41 -0.33
C ARG A 144 1.02 7.92 -0.55
N TRP A 145 -0.04 7.14 -0.65
CA TRP A 145 0.04 5.71 -0.94
C TRP A 145 0.73 5.41 -2.29
N GLU A 146 0.59 6.28 -3.29
CA GLU A 146 1.24 6.13 -4.60
C GLU A 146 2.78 6.20 -4.47
N ILE A 147 3.25 7.07 -3.56
CA ILE A 147 4.68 7.18 -3.24
C ILE A 147 5.15 5.92 -2.51
N GLU A 148 4.37 5.45 -1.53
CA GLU A 148 4.67 4.23 -0.77
C GLU A 148 4.70 3.00 -1.68
N GLU A 149 3.76 2.88 -2.61
CA GLU A 149 3.73 1.83 -3.63
C GLU A 149 4.96 1.93 -4.55
N SER A 150 5.33 3.13 -4.99
CA SER A 150 6.53 3.35 -5.81
C SER A 150 7.81 2.91 -5.08
N PHE A 151 7.93 3.19 -3.78
CA PHE A 151 9.03 2.67 -2.97
C PHE A 151 8.98 1.14 -2.80
N MET A 152 7.80 0.57 -2.68
CA MET A 152 7.62 -0.89 -2.63
C MET A 152 8.11 -1.52 -3.94
N LEU A 153 7.68 -1.02 -5.09
CA LEU A 153 8.12 -1.49 -6.41
C LEU A 153 9.64 -1.36 -6.59
N MET A 154 10.23 -0.24 -6.19
CA MET A 154 11.68 -0.08 -6.23
C MET A 154 12.42 -1.14 -5.41
N LYS A 155 11.91 -1.48 -4.23
CA LYS A 155 12.55 -2.47 -3.35
C LYS A 155 12.36 -3.90 -3.82
N SER A 156 11.13 -4.27 -4.20
CA SER A 156 10.77 -5.66 -4.53
C SER A 156 11.09 -6.01 -5.98
N GLU A 157 10.57 -5.22 -6.92
CA GLU A 157 10.60 -5.56 -8.33
C GLU A 157 11.89 -5.10 -9.02
N LEU A 158 12.31 -3.86 -8.75
CA LEU A 158 13.51 -3.27 -9.32
C LEU A 158 14.77 -3.57 -8.50
N LYS A 159 14.61 -4.28 -7.37
CA LYS A 159 15.71 -4.74 -6.50
C LYS A 159 16.71 -3.63 -6.15
N SER A 160 16.19 -2.42 -5.87
CA SER A 160 17.05 -1.30 -5.47
C SER A 160 17.80 -1.55 -4.15
N ARG A 161 17.40 -2.56 -3.40
CA ARG A 161 18.07 -3.05 -2.18
C ARG A 161 18.14 -4.58 -2.20
N PRO A 162 19.22 -5.18 -1.63
CA PRO A 162 20.42 -4.54 -1.08
C PRO A 162 21.33 -3.95 -2.17
N VAL A 163 22.13 -2.91 -1.79
CA VAL A 163 23.09 -2.26 -2.69
C VAL A 163 24.45 -2.93 -2.55
N TYR A 164 24.93 -3.57 -3.60
CA TYR A 164 26.19 -4.31 -3.62
C TYR A 164 27.41 -3.49 -4.07
N VAL A 165 27.21 -2.21 -4.40
CA VAL A 165 28.27 -1.29 -4.81
C VAL A 165 28.66 -0.36 -3.67
N ARG A 166 29.98 -0.02 -3.58
CA ARG A 166 30.54 0.73 -2.44
C ARG A 166 30.95 2.16 -2.79
N ARG A 167 31.31 2.43 -4.06
CA ARG A 167 31.71 3.78 -4.50
C ARG A 167 30.48 4.67 -4.60
N GLU A 168 30.57 5.90 -4.11
CA GLU A 168 29.48 6.87 -4.12
C GLU A 168 28.86 7.08 -5.50
N GLU A 169 29.70 7.26 -6.51
CA GLU A 169 29.26 7.43 -7.90
C GLU A 169 28.45 6.23 -8.42
N ARG A 170 28.88 5.01 -8.08
CA ARG A 170 28.17 3.77 -8.45
C ARG A 170 26.86 3.61 -7.67
N ILE A 171 26.81 4.05 -6.41
CA ILE A 171 25.58 4.08 -5.61
C ILE A 171 24.58 5.05 -6.26
N LYS A 172 25.03 6.26 -6.61
CA LYS A 172 24.20 7.25 -7.31
C LYS A 172 23.69 6.70 -8.64
N ALA A 173 24.57 6.11 -9.46
CA ALA A 173 24.20 5.51 -10.74
C ALA A 173 23.17 4.38 -10.56
N HIS A 174 23.36 3.50 -9.57
CA HIS A 174 22.42 2.42 -9.26
C HIS A 174 21.02 2.96 -8.96
N PHE A 175 20.89 3.94 -8.06
CA PHE A 175 19.59 4.53 -7.74
C PHE A 175 19.00 5.33 -8.90
N THR A 176 19.83 5.99 -9.71
CA THR A 176 19.35 6.67 -10.93
C THR A 176 18.75 5.67 -11.93
N VAL A 177 19.40 4.53 -12.16
CA VAL A 177 18.85 3.48 -13.04
C VAL A 177 17.55 2.92 -12.47
N CYS A 178 17.47 2.65 -11.17
CA CYS A 178 16.23 2.19 -10.54
C CYS A 178 15.10 3.23 -10.67
N PHE A 179 15.42 4.51 -10.51
CA PHE A 179 14.43 5.59 -10.67
C PHE A 179 13.95 5.70 -12.11
N LEU A 180 14.85 5.64 -13.10
CA LEU A 180 14.48 5.65 -14.51
C LEU A 180 13.62 4.45 -14.88
N ALA A 181 13.96 3.26 -14.37
CA ALA A 181 13.15 2.05 -14.57
C ALA A 181 11.74 2.20 -13.96
N LEU A 182 11.63 2.80 -12.75
CA LEU A 182 10.34 3.11 -12.14
C LEU A 182 9.55 4.10 -12.99
N LEU A 183 10.18 5.16 -13.49
CA LEU A 183 9.53 6.17 -14.34
C LEU A 183 8.95 5.53 -15.60
N VAL A 184 9.74 4.72 -16.30
CA VAL A 184 9.29 4.00 -17.51
C VAL A 184 8.13 3.08 -17.18
N PHE A 185 8.23 2.34 -16.07
CA PHE A 185 7.16 1.45 -15.63
C PHE A 185 5.86 2.21 -15.31
N ARG A 186 5.94 3.35 -14.58
CA ARG A 186 4.75 4.17 -14.27
C ARG A 186 4.09 4.77 -15.51
N ILE A 187 4.88 5.14 -16.52
CA ILE A 187 4.36 5.61 -17.82
C ILE A 187 3.62 4.46 -18.51
N LEU A 188 4.22 3.27 -18.56
CA LEU A 188 3.59 2.07 -19.13
C LEU A 188 2.29 1.73 -18.40
N GLU A 189 2.31 1.63 -17.09
CA GLU A 189 1.14 1.33 -16.25
C GLU A 189 -0.01 2.31 -16.52
N LYS A 190 0.28 3.61 -16.53
CA LYS A 190 -0.70 4.64 -16.84
C LYS A 190 -1.29 4.46 -18.23
N LYS A 191 -0.46 4.20 -19.25
CA LYS A 191 -0.92 4.00 -20.62
C LYS A 191 -1.76 2.74 -20.79
N VAL A 192 -1.34 1.63 -20.18
CA VAL A 192 -2.10 0.36 -20.23
C VAL A 192 -3.44 0.51 -19.50
N ASN A 193 -3.48 1.20 -18.34
CA ASN A 193 -4.70 1.47 -17.61
C ASN A 193 -5.69 2.37 -18.36
N THR A 194 -5.23 3.27 -19.25
CA THR A 194 -6.15 4.06 -20.09
C THR A 194 -6.83 3.22 -21.19
N LEU A 195 -6.30 2.06 -21.51
CA LEU A 195 -6.79 1.14 -22.55
C LEU A 195 -7.55 -0.06 -21.95
N SER A 196 -7.54 -0.20 -20.64
CA SER A 196 -8.23 -1.27 -19.92
C SER A 196 -9.61 -0.79 -19.42
N SER A 197 -10.58 -1.70 -19.38
CA SER A 197 -11.88 -1.48 -18.75
C SER A 197 -11.85 -1.55 -17.22
N GLU A 198 -10.82 -2.18 -16.66
CA GLU A 198 -10.64 -2.38 -15.23
C GLU A 198 -9.29 -1.82 -14.78
N LEU A 199 -9.21 -1.43 -13.51
CA LEU A 199 -7.94 -0.97 -12.93
C LEU A 199 -6.96 -2.14 -12.80
N ILE A 200 -5.84 -2.06 -13.52
CA ILE A 200 -4.75 -3.03 -13.47
C ILE A 200 -3.74 -2.55 -12.44
N THR A 201 -3.47 -3.37 -11.44
CA THR A 201 -2.47 -3.04 -10.41
C THR A 201 -1.04 -3.31 -10.90
N ALA A 202 -0.07 -2.57 -10.34
CA ALA A 202 1.33 -2.74 -10.70
C ALA A 202 1.86 -4.19 -10.58
N PRO A 203 1.55 -4.95 -9.49
CA PRO A 203 1.97 -6.34 -9.39
C PRO A 203 1.36 -7.25 -10.46
N GLU A 204 0.09 -7.05 -10.84
CA GLU A 204 -0.58 -7.82 -11.88
C GLU A 204 0.03 -7.54 -13.25
N LEU A 205 0.29 -6.27 -13.56
CA LEU A 205 0.95 -5.88 -14.82
C LEU A 205 2.35 -6.50 -14.93
N ILE A 206 3.17 -6.42 -13.89
CA ILE A 206 4.51 -7.02 -13.85
C ILE A 206 4.45 -8.54 -14.00
N LYS A 207 3.55 -9.20 -13.28
CA LYS A 207 3.34 -10.65 -13.38
C LYS A 207 2.94 -11.05 -14.78
N THR A 208 2.03 -10.31 -15.41
CA THR A 208 1.59 -10.57 -16.79
C THR A 208 2.73 -10.40 -17.77
N LEU A 209 3.47 -9.28 -17.70
CA LEU A 209 4.62 -9.04 -18.59
C LEU A 209 5.70 -10.13 -18.46
N ARG A 210 5.97 -10.63 -17.25
CA ARG A 210 6.92 -11.73 -17.03
C ARG A 210 6.45 -13.06 -17.62
N ASN A 211 5.13 -13.28 -17.64
CA ASN A 211 4.53 -14.51 -18.15
C ASN A 211 4.29 -14.46 -19.68
N MET A 212 4.31 -13.28 -20.31
CA MET A 212 4.18 -13.13 -21.75
C MET A 212 5.47 -13.57 -22.46
N THR A 213 5.61 -14.87 -22.60
CA THR A 213 6.79 -15.49 -23.21
C THR A 213 6.46 -16.04 -24.60
N LEU A 214 7.47 -16.06 -25.47
CA LEU A 214 7.42 -16.71 -26.79
C LEU A 214 8.24 -17.98 -26.75
N THR A 215 7.66 -19.08 -27.19
CA THR A 215 8.34 -20.36 -27.32
C THR A 215 8.68 -20.60 -28.79
N ARG A 216 9.97 -20.87 -29.06
CA ARG A 216 10.43 -21.29 -30.35
C ARG A 216 10.34 -22.80 -30.46
N PHE A 217 9.53 -23.33 -31.38
CA PHE A 217 9.36 -24.77 -31.54
C PHE A 217 10.02 -25.37 -32.82
N ASP A 218 10.44 -24.54 -33.78
CA ASP A 218 11.28 -24.98 -34.88
C ASP A 218 12.57 -24.16 -34.95
N LYS A 219 13.71 -24.82 -34.65
CA LYS A 219 15.03 -24.17 -34.69
C LYS A 219 15.50 -23.84 -36.11
N LYS A 220 15.04 -24.57 -37.13
CA LYS A 220 15.47 -24.37 -38.53
C LYS A 220 14.64 -23.30 -39.23
N LYS A 221 13.33 -23.32 -39.03
CA LYS A 221 12.40 -22.40 -39.68
C LYS A 221 12.10 -21.12 -38.91
N GLY A 222 12.53 -21.04 -37.64
CA GLY A 222 12.34 -19.82 -36.82
C GLY A 222 10.88 -19.52 -36.51
N PHE A 223 10.07 -20.54 -36.22
CA PHE A 223 8.69 -20.37 -35.81
C PHE A 223 8.55 -20.20 -34.28
N TYR A 224 7.69 -19.28 -33.88
CA TYR A 224 7.41 -18.95 -32.50
C TYR A 224 5.89 -18.97 -32.22
N THR A 225 5.51 -19.28 -30.99
CA THR A 225 4.13 -19.18 -30.51
C THR A 225 4.10 -18.51 -29.18
N GLY A 226 3.01 -17.77 -28.87
CA GLY A 226 2.78 -17.19 -27.55
C GLY A 226 2.47 -18.29 -26.54
N ALA A 227 3.28 -18.38 -25.49
CA ALA A 227 3.12 -19.35 -24.40
C ALA A 227 2.48 -18.69 -23.16
N PHE A 228 1.36 -17.98 -23.34
CA PHE A 228 0.64 -17.31 -22.26
C PHE A 228 -0.87 -17.29 -22.52
N THR A 229 -1.65 -17.14 -21.43
CA THR A 229 -3.11 -17.07 -21.51
C THR A 229 -3.57 -15.66 -21.83
N ARG A 230 -4.58 -15.53 -22.68
CA ARG A 230 -5.26 -14.27 -22.96
C ARG A 230 -6.04 -13.79 -21.73
N THR A 231 -5.86 -12.54 -21.38
CA THR A 231 -6.57 -11.85 -20.29
C THR A 231 -6.86 -10.42 -20.69
N ASN A 232 -7.72 -9.70 -19.96
CA ASN A 232 -7.96 -8.28 -20.16
C ASN A 232 -6.65 -7.47 -20.09
N ILE A 233 -5.70 -7.91 -19.26
CA ILE A 233 -4.39 -7.27 -19.12
C ILE A 233 -3.55 -7.45 -20.38
N THR A 234 -3.49 -8.67 -20.93
CA THR A 234 -2.75 -8.94 -22.18
C THR A 234 -3.36 -8.19 -23.36
N GLU A 235 -4.69 -8.06 -23.42
CA GLU A 235 -5.37 -7.27 -24.44
C GLU A 235 -4.99 -5.78 -24.35
N ALA A 236 -4.99 -5.20 -23.15
CA ALA A 236 -4.59 -3.80 -22.94
C ALA A 236 -3.11 -3.57 -23.29
N ILE A 237 -2.22 -4.54 -22.99
CA ILE A 237 -0.81 -4.49 -23.36
C ILE A 237 -0.66 -4.54 -24.89
N HIS A 238 -1.37 -5.43 -25.58
CA HIS A 238 -1.35 -5.52 -27.05
C HIS A 238 -1.88 -4.25 -27.72
N ALA A 239 -2.96 -3.68 -27.18
CA ALA A 239 -3.51 -2.42 -27.66
C ALA A 239 -2.51 -1.25 -27.49
N PHE A 240 -1.79 -1.21 -26.37
CA PHE A 240 -0.73 -0.24 -26.14
C PHE A 240 0.46 -0.43 -27.09
N ALA A 241 0.88 -1.69 -27.28
CA ALA A 241 2.05 -2.02 -28.11
C ALA A 241 1.80 -1.84 -29.63
N GLY A 242 0.53 -1.87 -30.06
CA GLY A 242 0.16 -1.81 -31.47
C GLY A 242 0.45 -3.09 -32.25
N PHE A 243 0.80 -4.19 -31.56
CA PHE A 243 1.00 -5.51 -32.17
C PHE A 243 0.58 -6.62 -31.19
N ARG A 244 0.42 -7.83 -31.73
CA ARG A 244 -0.02 -9.01 -30.95
C ARG A 244 1.03 -10.10 -30.94
N LEU A 245 1.22 -10.72 -29.75
CA LEU A 245 2.14 -11.85 -29.56
C LEU A 245 1.40 -13.18 -29.31
N ASP A 246 0.08 -13.15 -29.24
CA ASP A 246 -0.80 -14.30 -28.96
C ASP A 246 -1.29 -15.02 -30.23
N CYS A 247 -0.58 -14.83 -31.32
CA CYS A 247 -0.82 -15.55 -32.55
C CYS A 247 -0.39 -17.02 -32.45
N ALA A 248 -1.13 -17.90 -33.12
CA ALA A 248 -0.81 -19.34 -33.14
C ALA A 248 0.58 -19.62 -33.72
N LEU A 249 0.99 -18.82 -34.67
CA LEU A 249 2.29 -18.92 -35.34
C LEU A 249 2.82 -17.51 -35.65
N LEU A 250 4.06 -17.26 -35.26
CA LEU A 250 4.83 -16.06 -35.62
C LEU A 250 6.13 -16.49 -36.31
N THR A 251 6.46 -15.85 -37.40
CA THR A 251 7.75 -16.07 -38.08
C THR A 251 8.82 -15.13 -37.49
N GLU A 252 10.08 -15.44 -37.76
CA GLU A 252 11.19 -14.54 -37.40
C GLU A 252 11.08 -13.17 -38.10
N SER A 253 10.49 -13.14 -39.31
CA SER A 253 10.22 -11.89 -40.02
C SER A 253 9.20 -11.04 -39.29
N ASP A 254 8.09 -11.66 -38.86
CA ASP A 254 7.04 -10.94 -38.08
C ASP A 254 7.60 -10.30 -36.80
N LEU A 255 8.44 -11.05 -36.07
CA LEU A 255 9.09 -10.53 -34.87
C LEU A 255 10.05 -9.38 -35.20
N LYS A 256 10.83 -9.46 -36.28
CA LYS A 256 11.70 -8.37 -36.72
C LYS A 256 10.91 -7.12 -37.10
N ASP A 257 9.77 -7.27 -37.73
CA ASP A 257 8.91 -6.14 -38.12
C ASP A 257 8.22 -5.52 -36.86
N MET A 258 7.77 -6.33 -35.92
CA MET A 258 7.29 -5.84 -34.62
C MET A 258 8.38 -5.02 -33.89
N ILE A 259 9.62 -5.51 -33.82
CA ILE A 259 10.75 -4.80 -33.24
C ILE A 259 11.02 -3.48 -33.97
N LYS A 260 10.85 -3.42 -35.30
CA LYS A 260 10.97 -2.15 -36.02
C LYS A 260 9.88 -1.16 -35.67
N LEU A 261 8.65 -1.62 -35.43
CA LEU A 261 7.55 -0.77 -35.01
C LEU A 261 7.85 -0.09 -33.67
N THR A 262 8.46 -0.82 -32.70
CA THR A 262 8.81 -0.26 -31.38
C THR A 262 9.97 0.76 -31.42
N LYS A 263 10.70 0.86 -32.55
CA LYS A 263 11.82 1.81 -32.72
C LYS A 263 11.40 3.10 -33.41
N LYS A 264 10.18 3.19 -33.91
CA LYS A 264 9.66 4.43 -34.49
C LYS A 264 9.24 5.36 -33.36
N PRO A 265 9.66 6.65 -33.34
CA PRO A 265 9.29 7.63 -32.36
C PRO A 265 7.79 7.93 -32.35
#